data_f2abf35fd3f7221668eb882d0f95ca07
#
_entry.id   f2abf35fd3f7221668eb882d0f95ca07
#
_cell.length_a   1.000
_cell.length_b   1.000
_cell.length_c   1.000
_cell.angle_alpha   90.00
_cell.angle_beta   90.00
_cell.angle_gamma   90.00
#
_symmetry.space_group_name_H-M   'P 1'
#
loop_
_entity.id
_entity.type
_entity.pdbx_description
1 polymer ?
#
loop_
_entity_poly.entity_id
_entity_poly.type
_entity_poly.pdbx_seq_one_letter_code
_entity_poly.pdbx_strand_id
1 'polypeptide(L)'
;ATEDTAVTYTAAQLLGNGWPCARDREEITVVGVIAAPAVERAGRTDFDLAVRESSAQRPLPGLLRLSWYEAPTQPRPGQLWRLTLRLRCRQGLANPGSMDRELDLLRQRVVGTGYVVAKAPAELLRDEGLAQPIERLRARIAQRIAASLPAGPSVSVLQGLSVGLRGNVPDELWEAFAATGVAHLMAISGLHVTGCSLFVLWLLRLCWKWPPVGSLRGRIAAEIAVVLAVTAGYVLLAGASLPALRTLAMVVLVAIQRLLRRALPLHLTLALAAALLCAADPLAVTSVGFWLSFVATAALLLILDAGSGWRA
;
A
#
# COMPACT_ATOMS: atom_id res chain seq x y z
N ALA A 1 26.15 -14.55 9.00
CA ALA A 1 25.73 -13.98 7.71
C ALA A 1 24.26 -14.33 7.52
N THR A 2 23.36 -13.45 7.90
CA THR A 2 21.93 -13.57 7.69
C THR A 2 21.63 -12.77 6.43
N GLU A 3 21.36 -13.49 5.33
CA GLU A 3 20.84 -12.90 4.11
C GLU A 3 19.48 -12.26 4.38
N ASP A 4 19.44 -10.94 4.32
CA ASP A 4 18.23 -10.12 4.20
C ASP A 4 17.65 -10.32 2.79
N THR A 5 17.07 -11.48 2.55
CA THR A 5 16.29 -11.70 1.33
C THR A 5 14.87 -11.20 1.55
N ALA A 6 14.57 -10.04 1.00
CA ALA A 6 13.19 -9.66 0.70
C ALA A 6 12.63 -10.77 -0.21
N VAL A 7 11.85 -11.67 0.36
CA VAL A 7 11.33 -12.84 -0.37
C VAL A 7 10.26 -12.35 -1.35
N THR A 8 10.65 -12.17 -2.61
CA THR A 8 9.73 -11.84 -3.69
C THR A 8 9.08 -13.14 -4.17
N TYR A 9 7.82 -13.35 -3.83
CA TYR A 9 7.08 -14.54 -4.28
C TYR A 9 6.48 -14.30 -5.67
N THR A 10 6.60 -15.27 -6.55
CA THR A 10 5.92 -15.25 -7.85
C THR A 10 4.43 -15.53 -7.69
N ALA A 11 3.61 -15.04 -8.63
CA ALA A 11 2.16 -15.30 -8.64
C ALA A 11 1.83 -16.80 -8.59
N ALA A 12 2.62 -17.64 -9.29
CA ALA A 12 2.46 -19.11 -9.27
C ALA A 12 2.70 -19.71 -7.88
N GLN A 13 3.68 -19.19 -7.12
CA GLN A 13 3.95 -19.63 -5.75
C GLN A 13 2.82 -19.22 -4.81
N LEU A 14 2.21 -18.05 -5.02
CA LEU A 14 1.08 -17.59 -4.22
C LEU A 14 -0.20 -18.35 -4.52
N LEU A 15 -0.45 -18.74 -5.77
CA LEU A 15 -1.63 -19.52 -6.17
C LEU A 15 -1.62 -20.94 -5.58
N GLY A 16 -0.44 -21.61 -5.52
CA GLY A 16 -0.29 -22.98 -5.03
C GLY A 16 -0.10 -23.13 -3.52
N ASN A 17 0.24 -22.06 -2.80
CA ASN A 17 0.72 -22.11 -1.42
C ASN A 17 -0.22 -21.46 -0.38
N GLY A 18 -1.52 -21.30 -0.68
CA GLY A 18 -2.50 -20.89 0.31
C GLY A 18 -2.68 -21.94 1.41
N TRP A 19 -3.18 -21.52 2.58
CA TRP A 19 -3.58 -22.44 3.65
C TRP A 19 -4.65 -23.40 3.11
N PRO A 20 -4.45 -24.74 3.22
CA PRO A 20 -5.40 -25.72 2.69
C PRO A 20 -6.72 -25.68 3.45
N CYS A 21 -7.86 -25.62 2.75
CA CYS A 21 -9.17 -25.60 3.39
C CYS A 21 -9.49 -26.89 4.17
N ALA A 22 -8.90 -28.01 3.77
CA ALA A 22 -9.01 -29.28 4.50
C ALA A 22 -8.41 -29.23 5.91
N ARG A 23 -7.53 -28.25 6.20
CA ARG A 23 -6.88 -28.04 7.50
C ARG A 23 -7.43 -26.82 8.24
N ASP A 24 -8.58 -26.34 7.84
CA ASP A 24 -9.23 -25.19 8.50
C ASP A 24 -9.43 -25.46 10.00
N ARG A 25 -9.13 -24.44 10.79
CA ARG A 25 -9.19 -24.43 12.26
C ARG A 25 -8.14 -25.30 12.97
N GLU A 26 -7.19 -25.89 12.25
CA GLU A 26 -6.05 -26.54 12.87
C GLU A 26 -5.17 -25.49 13.59
N GLU A 27 -4.66 -25.87 14.76
CA GLU A 27 -3.76 -25.02 15.52
C GLU A 27 -2.32 -25.24 15.07
N ILE A 28 -1.65 -24.15 14.71
CA ILE A 28 -0.26 -24.16 14.35
C ILE A 28 0.52 -23.07 15.07
N THR A 29 1.78 -23.34 15.35
CA THR A 29 2.70 -22.34 15.86
C THR A 29 3.46 -21.70 14.68
N VAL A 30 3.47 -20.39 14.63
CA VAL A 30 4.12 -19.61 13.58
C VAL A 30 5.05 -18.59 14.21
N VAL A 31 6.24 -18.44 13.64
CA VAL A 31 7.16 -17.34 13.90
C VAL A 31 7.11 -16.40 12.70
N GLY A 32 6.83 -15.13 12.95
CA GLY A 32 6.70 -14.17 11.88
C GLY A 32 6.89 -12.72 12.33
N VAL A 33 7.11 -11.86 11.35
CA VAL A 33 7.31 -10.41 11.55
C VAL A 33 6.02 -9.67 11.26
N ILE A 34 5.64 -8.74 12.14
CA ILE A 34 4.50 -7.85 11.90
C ILE A 34 4.80 -6.97 10.68
N ALA A 35 3.99 -7.10 9.63
CA ALA A 35 4.26 -6.53 8.32
C ALA A 35 3.78 -5.08 8.19
N ALA A 36 2.70 -4.70 8.85
CA ALA A 36 2.08 -3.38 8.75
C ALA A 36 1.56 -2.91 10.11
N PRO A 37 1.24 -1.61 10.26
CA PRO A 37 0.59 -1.11 11.47
C PRO A 37 -0.71 -1.86 11.75
N ALA A 38 -0.87 -2.31 12.99
CA ALA A 38 -2.07 -2.99 13.43
C ALA A 38 -3.27 -2.03 13.48
N VAL A 39 -4.45 -2.56 13.17
CA VAL A 39 -5.74 -1.86 13.19
C VAL A 39 -6.51 -2.31 14.41
N GLU A 40 -6.87 -1.38 15.27
CA GLU A 40 -7.67 -1.66 16.45
C GLU A 40 -9.17 -1.53 16.13
N ARG A 41 -9.93 -2.57 16.43
CA ARG A 41 -11.39 -2.58 16.29
C ARG A 41 -11.99 -3.05 17.60
N ALA A 42 -13.27 -2.78 17.84
CA ALA A 42 -13.97 -3.12 19.09
C ALA A 42 -13.55 -4.50 19.66
N GLY A 43 -12.66 -4.49 20.67
CA GLY A 43 -12.18 -5.68 21.38
C GLY A 43 -11.21 -6.60 20.64
N ARG A 44 -10.70 -6.21 19.45
CA ARG A 44 -9.70 -6.99 18.70
C ARG A 44 -8.68 -6.10 17.99
N THR A 45 -7.51 -6.64 17.75
CA THR A 45 -6.45 -6.03 16.97
C THR A 45 -6.20 -6.86 15.71
N ASP A 46 -6.44 -6.27 14.54
CA ASP A 46 -6.19 -6.91 13.25
C ASP A 46 -4.80 -6.51 12.76
N PHE A 47 -4.00 -7.46 12.27
CA PHE A 47 -2.65 -7.22 11.76
C PHE A 47 -2.25 -8.26 10.71
N ASP A 48 -1.27 -7.92 9.90
CA ASP A 48 -0.68 -8.81 8.89
C ASP A 48 0.69 -9.32 9.41
N LEU A 49 0.89 -10.64 9.40
CA LEU A 49 2.10 -11.33 9.84
C LEU A 49 2.82 -11.93 8.63
N ALA A 50 4.06 -11.50 8.38
CA ALA A 50 4.95 -12.13 7.40
C ALA A 50 5.59 -13.36 8.03
N VAL A 51 5.25 -14.55 7.51
CA VAL A 51 5.71 -15.82 8.06
C VAL A 51 7.21 -16.02 7.77
N ARG A 52 7.97 -16.39 8.81
CA ARG A 52 9.38 -16.82 8.69
C ARG A 52 9.49 -18.33 8.88
N GLU A 53 8.85 -18.86 9.92
CA GLU A 53 8.84 -20.26 10.27
C GLU A 53 7.43 -20.69 10.67
N SER A 54 7.09 -21.94 10.40
CA SER A 54 5.82 -22.51 10.84
C SER A 54 5.99 -23.97 11.21
N SER A 55 5.21 -24.45 12.18
CA SER A 55 5.10 -25.88 12.49
C SER A 55 4.28 -26.65 11.44
N ALA A 56 3.75 -25.98 10.43
CA ALA A 56 3.04 -26.62 9.34
C ALA A 56 3.99 -27.46 8.48
N GLN A 57 3.50 -28.60 7.97
CA GLN A 57 4.30 -29.52 7.12
C GLN A 57 4.72 -28.90 5.78
N ARG A 58 4.16 -27.75 5.40
CA ARG A 58 4.50 -27.01 4.19
C ARG A 58 4.88 -25.57 4.53
N PRO A 59 5.84 -24.98 3.82
CA PRO A 59 6.13 -23.56 3.98
C PRO A 59 4.89 -22.74 3.63
N LEU A 60 4.62 -21.71 4.42
CA LEU A 60 3.55 -20.72 4.20
C LEU A 60 4.18 -19.41 3.72
N PRO A 61 4.54 -19.31 2.43
CA PRO A 61 5.18 -18.10 1.92
C PRO A 61 4.12 -17.02 1.71
N GLY A 62 4.19 -15.94 2.47
CA GLY A 62 3.30 -14.80 2.30
C GLY A 62 2.84 -14.19 3.62
N LEU A 63 1.76 -13.43 3.54
CA LEU A 63 1.16 -12.76 4.68
C LEU A 63 0.01 -13.59 5.26
N LEU A 64 -0.06 -13.65 6.57
CA LEU A 64 -1.25 -14.13 7.29
C LEU A 64 -1.98 -12.93 7.85
N ARG A 65 -3.26 -12.78 7.54
CA ARG A 65 -4.13 -11.76 8.13
C ARG A 65 -4.79 -12.31 9.38
N LEU A 66 -4.45 -11.72 10.51
CA LEU A 66 -4.77 -12.24 11.83
C LEU A 66 -5.58 -11.25 12.65
N SER A 67 -6.50 -11.77 13.44
CA SER A 67 -7.19 -11.04 14.49
C SER A 67 -6.70 -11.52 15.86
N TRP A 68 -6.35 -10.61 16.75
CA TRP A 68 -5.97 -10.90 18.11
C TRP A 68 -6.99 -10.29 19.05
N TYR A 69 -7.77 -11.14 19.68
CA TYR A 69 -8.77 -10.73 20.67
C TYR A 69 -8.06 -10.50 22.01
N GLU A 70 -8.37 -9.38 22.67
CA GLU A 70 -7.78 -9.01 23.96
C GLU A 70 -6.24 -9.08 23.97
N ALA A 71 -5.62 -8.53 22.92
CA ALA A 71 -4.18 -8.52 22.81
C ALA A 71 -3.53 -7.81 24.03
N PRO A 72 -2.58 -8.42 24.74
CA PRO A 72 -1.98 -7.84 25.93
C PRO A 72 -1.17 -6.58 25.60
N THR A 73 -0.67 -6.49 24.38
CA THR A 73 0.05 -5.34 23.82
C THR A 73 -0.27 -5.18 22.35
N GLN A 74 -0.30 -3.93 21.88
CA GLN A 74 -0.50 -3.66 20.46
C GLN A 74 0.75 -4.09 19.66
N PRO A 75 0.64 -5.05 18.71
CA PRO A 75 1.76 -5.48 17.90
C PRO A 75 2.24 -4.33 17.00
N ARG A 76 3.57 -4.17 16.90
CA ARG A 76 4.20 -3.08 16.12
C ARG A 76 4.93 -3.63 14.90
N PRO A 77 4.95 -2.91 13.77
CA PRO A 77 5.69 -3.31 12.59
C PRO A 77 7.15 -3.63 12.90
N GLY A 78 7.68 -4.72 12.34
CA GLY A 78 9.04 -5.17 12.54
C GLY A 78 9.29 -5.97 13.83
N GLN A 79 8.26 -6.22 14.64
CA GLN A 79 8.38 -7.15 15.77
C GLN A 79 8.28 -8.59 15.28
N LEU A 80 9.19 -9.44 15.75
CA LEU A 80 9.19 -10.88 15.52
C LEU A 80 8.48 -11.57 16.67
N TRP A 81 7.37 -12.21 16.36
CA TRP A 81 6.52 -12.90 17.33
C TRP A 81 6.46 -14.40 17.06
N ARG A 82 6.41 -15.19 18.11
CA ARG A 82 5.97 -16.59 18.09
C ARG A 82 4.54 -16.65 18.59
N LEU A 83 3.64 -17.09 17.73
CA LEU A 83 2.19 -17.09 17.99
C LEU A 83 1.59 -18.45 17.66
N THR A 84 0.66 -18.92 18.47
CA THR A 84 -0.20 -20.06 18.13
C THR A 84 -1.45 -19.53 17.46
N LEU A 85 -1.70 -19.99 16.24
CA LEU A 85 -2.73 -19.49 15.35
C LEU A 85 -3.72 -20.58 14.99
N ARG A 86 -4.97 -20.20 14.80
CA ARG A 86 -5.98 -21.04 14.17
C ARG A 86 -6.35 -20.41 12.84
N LEU A 87 -5.93 -21.08 11.76
CA LEU A 87 -6.01 -20.55 10.41
C LEU A 87 -7.27 -21.01 9.68
N ARG A 88 -7.65 -20.22 8.68
CA ARG A 88 -8.68 -20.51 7.68
C ARG A 88 -8.12 -20.24 6.29
N CYS A 89 -8.55 -21.01 5.31
CA CYS A 89 -8.19 -20.78 3.93
C CYS A 89 -8.82 -19.46 3.39
N ARG A 90 -8.32 -19.03 2.22
CA ARG A 90 -8.77 -17.82 1.53
C ARG A 90 -10.13 -18.02 0.85
N GLN A 91 -11.14 -18.45 1.55
CA GLN A 91 -12.47 -18.57 0.96
C GLN A 91 -13.24 -17.25 1.09
N GLY A 92 -13.86 -16.84 -0.01
CA GLY A 92 -14.86 -15.78 -0.06
C GLY A 92 -16.26 -16.36 -0.26
N LEU A 93 -17.28 -15.63 0.15
CA LEU A 93 -18.67 -15.93 -0.24
C LEU A 93 -18.87 -15.43 -1.67
N ALA A 94 -19.29 -16.34 -2.56
CA ALA A 94 -19.62 -16.01 -3.96
C ALA A 94 -21.06 -15.47 -4.07
N ASN A 95 -21.32 -14.30 -3.51
CA ASN A 95 -22.61 -13.64 -3.65
C ASN A 95 -22.61 -12.77 -4.93
N PRO A 96 -23.65 -12.84 -5.77
CA PRO A 96 -23.78 -11.94 -6.91
C PRO A 96 -23.70 -10.47 -6.48
N GLY A 97 -22.84 -9.68 -7.14
CA GLY A 97 -22.66 -8.25 -6.84
C GLY A 97 -21.76 -7.94 -5.64
N SER A 98 -21.29 -8.94 -4.88
CA SER A 98 -20.30 -8.72 -3.82
C SER A 98 -18.87 -8.71 -4.35
N MET A 99 -17.95 -8.05 -3.59
CA MET A 99 -16.52 -8.09 -3.91
C MET A 99 -15.99 -9.52 -3.74
N ASP A 100 -15.22 -9.99 -4.72
CA ASP A 100 -14.47 -11.25 -4.61
C ASP A 100 -13.36 -11.11 -3.57
N ARG A 101 -13.67 -11.59 -2.36
CA ARG A 101 -12.75 -11.53 -1.22
C ARG A 101 -11.52 -12.41 -1.42
N GLU A 102 -11.66 -13.54 -2.11
CA GLU A 102 -10.54 -14.44 -2.36
C GLU A 102 -9.52 -13.78 -3.29
N LEU A 103 -9.99 -13.16 -4.37
CA LEU A 103 -9.15 -12.41 -5.30
C LEU A 103 -8.51 -11.19 -4.62
N ASP A 104 -9.21 -10.50 -3.72
CA ASP A 104 -8.66 -9.36 -2.98
C ASP A 104 -7.56 -9.80 -2.01
N LEU A 105 -7.75 -10.88 -1.27
CA LEU A 105 -6.71 -11.47 -0.40
C LEU A 105 -5.49 -11.95 -1.21
N LEU A 106 -5.74 -12.55 -2.39
CA LEU A 106 -4.66 -12.98 -3.28
C LEU A 106 -3.82 -11.79 -3.77
N ARG A 107 -4.45 -10.70 -4.19
CA ARG A 107 -3.75 -9.46 -4.58
C ARG A 107 -2.91 -8.89 -3.46
N GLN A 108 -3.39 -8.97 -2.23
CA GLN A 108 -2.68 -8.52 -1.04
C GLN A 108 -1.62 -9.52 -0.57
N ARG A 109 -1.41 -10.63 -1.33
CA ARG A 109 -0.47 -11.72 -1.02
C ARG A 109 -0.76 -12.39 0.33
N VAL A 110 -2.02 -12.35 0.76
CA VAL A 110 -2.48 -13.02 1.97
C VAL A 110 -2.71 -14.50 1.63
N VAL A 111 -1.98 -15.40 2.30
CA VAL A 111 -2.04 -16.85 2.08
C VAL A 111 -3.07 -17.56 2.96
N GLY A 112 -3.49 -16.91 4.04
CA GLY A 112 -4.52 -17.42 4.95
C GLY A 112 -5.00 -16.32 5.88
N THR A 113 -6.17 -16.53 6.44
CA THR A 113 -6.75 -15.67 7.48
C THR A 113 -6.88 -16.47 8.78
N GLY A 114 -6.99 -15.80 9.92
CA GLY A 114 -7.14 -16.54 11.18
C GLY A 114 -7.12 -15.64 12.40
N TYR A 115 -6.93 -16.27 13.55
CA TYR A 115 -6.83 -15.55 14.81
C TYR A 115 -5.80 -16.19 15.74
N VAL A 116 -5.30 -15.37 16.67
CA VAL A 116 -4.38 -15.81 17.72
C VAL A 116 -5.19 -16.53 18.79
N VAL A 117 -4.73 -17.72 19.20
CA VAL A 117 -5.41 -18.52 20.23
C VAL A 117 -5.22 -17.87 21.60
N ALA A 118 -6.31 -17.42 22.25
CA ALA A 118 -6.28 -16.56 23.44
C ALA A 118 -5.52 -17.15 24.65
N LYS A 119 -5.50 -18.46 24.80
CA LYS A 119 -4.85 -19.14 25.93
C LYS A 119 -3.47 -19.70 25.60
N ALA A 120 -3.03 -19.60 24.36
CA ALA A 120 -1.73 -20.06 23.94
C ALA A 120 -0.63 -19.01 24.24
N PRO A 121 0.60 -19.42 24.51
CA PRO A 121 1.71 -18.49 24.73
C PRO A 121 1.93 -17.65 23.48
N ALA A 122 1.94 -16.33 23.67
CA ALA A 122 2.36 -15.35 22.68
C ALA A 122 3.68 -14.74 23.15
N GLU A 123 4.75 -14.97 22.40
CA GLU A 123 6.10 -14.58 22.79
C GLU A 123 6.68 -13.58 21.81
N LEU A 124 7.06 -12.40 22.30
CA LEU A 124 7.86 -11.45 21.53
C LEU A 124 9.32 -11.90 21.54
N LEU A 125 9.80 -12.43 20.42
CA LEU A 125 11.15 -12.96 20.29
C LEU A 125 12.19 -11.84 20.10
N ARG A 126 11.87 -10.87 19.25
CA ARG A 126 12.78 -9.77 18.91
C ARG A 126 12.02 -8.54 18.41
N ASP A 127 12.56 -7.37 18.68
CA ASP A 127 12.12 -6.12 18.05
C ASP A 127 13.14 -5.70 16.97
N GLU A 128 12.90 -6.13 15.72
CA GLU A 128 13.76 -5.84 14.57
C GLU A 128 13.37 -4.48 13.95
N GLY A 129 13.67 -3.40 14.68
CA GLY A 129 13.28 -2.05 14.31
C GLY A 129 13.70 -1.56 12.94
N LEU A 130 14.78 -2.08 12.41
CA LEU A 130 15.32 -1.71 11.11
C LEU A 130 14.72 -2.51 9.96
N ALA A 131 14.05 -3.63 10.22
CA ALA A 131 13.47 -4.48 9.18
C ALA A 131 12.29 -3.82 8.43
N GLN A 132 11.58 -2.85 9.08
CA GLN A 132 10.43 -2.17 8.48
C GLN A 132 10.39 -0.68 8.85
N PRO A 133 11.35 0.14 8.38
CA PRO A 133 11.48 1.53 8.82
C PRO A 133 10.30 2.40 8.40
N ILE A 134 9.76 2.19 7.21
CA ILE A 134 8.63 2.97 6.67
C ILE A 134 7.35 2.66 7.46
N GLU A 135 7.03 1.39 7.67
CA GLU A 135 5.84 0.97 8.41
C GLU A 135 5.90 1.42 9.88
N ARG A 136 7.10 1.42 10.48
CA ARG A 136 7.31 2.01 11.80
C ARG A 136 7.11 3.51 11.83
N LEU A 137 7.59 4.21 10.82
CA LEU A 137 7.35 5.66 10.71
C LEU A 137 5.86 5.95 10.56
N ARG A 138 5.15 5.21 9.73
CA ARG A 138 3.69 5.29 9.58
C ARG A 138 2.99 5.06 10.92
N ALA A 139 3.35 3.99 11.65
CA ALA A 139 2.80 3.70 12.96
C ALA A 139 3.08 4.81 13.98
N ARG A 140 4.31 5.38 14.00
CA ARG A 140 4.66 6.50 14.88
C ARG A 140 3.85 7.76 14.57
N ILE A 141 3.69 8.10 13.30
CA ILE A 141 2.87 9.25 12.89
C ILE A 141 1.41 9.03 13.33
N ALA A 142 0.85 7.85 13.08
CA ALA A 142 -0.50 7.51 13.50
C ALA A 142 -0.69 7.60 15.02
N GLN A 143 0.27 7.11 15.81
CA GLN A 143 0.26 7.22 17.27
C GLN A 143 0.35 8.68 17.75
N ARG A 144 1.17 9.51 17.10
CA ARG A 144 1.25 10.94 17.43
C ARG A 144 -0.06 11.66 17.15
N ILE A 145 -0.71 11.37 16.01
CA ILE A 145 -2.04 11.92 15.70
C ILE A 145 -3.04 11.53 16.79
N ALA A 146 -3.07 10.25 17.18
CA ALA A 146 -3.97 9.78 18.23
C ALA A 146 -3.67 10.40 19.60
N ALA A 147 -2.42 10.68 19.93
CA ALA A 147 -2.03 11.32 21.20
C ALA A 147 -2.30 12.84 21.22
N SER A 148 -2.39 13.48 20.06
CA SER A 148 -2.53 14.94 19.94
C SER A 148 -3.98 15.40 19.85
N LEU A 149 -4.93 14.49 19.68
CA LEU A 149 -6.34 14.80 19.44
C LEU A 149 -7.24 14.04 20.43
N PRO A 150 -8.41 14.58 20.77
CA PRO A 150 -9.42 13.86 21.52
C PRO A 150 -9.82 12.56 20.79
N ALA A 151 -10.07 11.50 21.55
CA ALA A 151 -10.53 10.24 20.97
C ALA A 151 -11.83 10.45 20.17
N GLY A 152 -11.83 10.03 18.92
CA GLY A 152 -13.01 10.20 18.05
C GLY A 152 -12.72 9.93 16.57
N PRO A 153 -13.74 10.04 15.72
CA PRO A 153 -13.64 9.74 14.29
C PRO A 153 -12.59 10.60 13.55
N SER A 154 -12.31 11.81 14.04
CA SER A 154 -11.31 12.73 13.45
C SER A 154 -9.91 12.11 13.42
N VAL A 155 -9.55 11.32 14.46
CA VAL A 155 -8.26 10.65 14.55
C VAL A 155 -8.10 9.65 13.41
N SER A 156 -9.10 8.79 13.20
CA SER A 156 -9.06 7.76 12.15
C SER A 156 -9.08 8.36 10.74
N VAL A 157 -9.82 9.44 10.53
CA VAL A 157 -9.82 10.20 9.26
C VAL A 157 -8.43 10.79 8.99
N LEU A 158 -7.82 11.45 9.96
CA LEU A 158 -6.48 12.03 9.79
C LEU A 158 -5.40 10.97 9.60
N GLN A 159 -5.48 9.83 10.28
CA GLN A 159 -4.60 8.69 10.04
C GLN A 159 -4.76 8.14 8.61
N GLY A 160 -6.01 8.03 8.13
CA GLY A 160 -6.32 7.61 6.76
C GLY A 160 -5.74 8.54 5.71
N LEU A 161 -5.89 9.86 5.89
CA LEU A 161 -5.45 10.87 4.95
C LEU A 161 -3.94 11.13 4.98
N SER A 162 -3.28 10.96 6.14
CA SER A 162 -1.84 11.26 6.28
C SER A 162 -0.95 10.07 5.96
N VAL A 163 -1.27 8.89 6.48
CA VAL A 163 -0.44 7.68 6.36
C VAL A 163 -1.18 6.48 5.77
N GLY A 164 -2.38 6.67 5.22
CA GLY A 164 -3.13 5.62 4.53
C GLY A 164 -3.72 4.54 5.44
N LEU A 165 -3.81 4.76 6.76
CA LEU A 165 -4.39 3.82 7.73
C LEU A 165 -5.91 4.00 7.82
N ARG A 166 -6.65 3.35 6.91
CA ARG A 166 -8.12 3.47 6.80
C ARG A 166 -8.88 2.47 7.66
N GLY A 167 -8.22 1.42 8.14
CA GLY A 167 -8.86 0.34 8.89
C GLY A 167 -9.45 0.77 10.23
N ASN A 168 -9.03 1.93 10.76
CA ASN A 168 -9.55 2.49 12.00
C ASN A 168 -10.80 3.38 11.81
N VAL A 169 -11.23 3.63 10.57
CA VAL A 169 -12.42 4.45 10.29
C VAL A 169 -13.67 3.62 10.61
N PRO A 170 -14.59 4.11 11.45
CA PRO A 170 -15.84 3.42 11.78
C PRO A 170 -16.69 3.14 10.54
N ASP A 171 -17.41 2.01 10.55
CA ASP A 171 -18.24 1.60 9.40
C ASP A 171 -19.37 2.61 9.12
N GLU A 172 -19.97 3.20 10.16
CA GLU A 172 -21.00 4.26 10.03
C GLU A 172 -20.45 5.50 9.27
N LEU A 173 -19.20 5.84 9.50
CA LEU A 173 -18.54 6.96 8.81
C LEU A 173 -18.22 6.58 7.35
N TRP A 174 -17.86 5.32 7.09
CA TRP A 174 -17.71 4.81 5.73
C TRP A 174 -19.02 4.87 4.94
N GLU A 175 -20.13 4.49 5.54
CA GLU A 175 -21.47 4.59 4.94
C GLU A 175 -21.82 6.05 4.63
N ALA A 176 -21.57 6.97 5.56
CA ALA A 176 -21.77 8.39 5.34
C ALA A 176 -20.89 8.94 4.20
N PHE A 177 -19.62 8.55 4.11
CA PHE A 177 -18.74 8.93 3.02
C PHE A 177 -19.18 8.34 1.68
N ALA A 178 -19.70 7.12 1.66
CA ALA A 178 -20.24 6.51 0.47
C ALA A 178 -21.51 7.21 -0.01
N ALA A 179 -22.44 7.50 0.91
CA ALA A 179 -23.69 8.19 0.62
C ALA A 179 -23.47 9.62 0.10
N THR A 180 -22.47 10.33 0.60
CA THR A 180 -22.10 11.68 0.15
C THR A 180 -21.13 11.70 -1.05
N GLY A 181 -20.67 10.54 -1.51
CA GLY A 181 -19.75 10.43 -2.64
C GLY A 181 -18.31 10.83 -2.34
N VAL A 182 -17.96 11.15 -1.07
CA VAL A 182 -16.60 11.57 -0.69
C VAL A 182 -15.68 10.43 -0.27
N ALA A 183 -16.15 9.19 -0.29
CA ALA A 183 -15.34 8.01 0.07
C ALA A 183 -14.03 7.91 -0.74
N HIS A 184 -14.02 8.37 -1.98
CA HIS A 184 -12.84 8.41 -2.83
C HIS A 184 -11.73 9.35 -2.32
N LEU A 185 -12.07 10.37 -1.51
CA LEU A 185 -11.10 11.30 -0.93
C LEU A 185 -10.30 10.64 0.21
N MET A 186 -10.89 9.64 0.87
CA MET A 186 -10.19 8.85 1.90
C MET A 186 -9.06 7.98 1.31
N ALA A 187 -9.09 7.76 0.01
CA ALA A 187 -7.98 7.14 -0.71
C ALA A 187 -6.96 8.22 -1.08
N ILE A 188 -5.69 8.05 -0.70
CA ILE A 188 -4.63 8.90 -1.24
C ILE A 188 -4.62 8.70 -2.76
N SER A 189 -5.15 9.71 -3.46
CA SER A 189 -5.40 9.64 -4.91
C SER A 189 -4.15 10.04 -5.71
N GLY A 190 -4.18 9.73 -7.01
CA GLY A 190 -3.15 10.21 -7.93
C GLY A 190 -3.00 11.73 -7.94
N LEU A 191 -4.09 12.47 -7.69
CA LEU A 191 -4.05 13.94 -7.61
C LEU A 191 -3.19 14.42 -6.43
N HIS A 192 -3.28 13.78 -5.27
CA HIS A 192 -2.43 14.11 -4.11
C HIS A 192 -0.94 13.88 -4.42
N VAL A 193 -0.62 12.78 -5.09
CA VAL A 193 0.76 12.44 -5.49
C VAL A 193 1.28 13.44 -6.52
N THR A 194 0.46 13.76 -7.54
CA THR A 194 0.81 14.75 -8.57
C THR A 194 0.96 16.14 -7.95
N GLY A 195 0.03 16.54 -7.06
CA GLY A 195 0.09 17.82 -6.36
C GLY A 195 1.36 17.96 -5.52
N CYS A 196 1.73 16.91 -4.79
CA CYS A 196 2.99 16.87 -4.03
C CYS A 196 4.19 17.03 -4.96
N SER A 197 4.24 16.29 -6.08
CA SER A 197 5.34 16.36 -7.05
C SER A 197 5.49 17.76 -7.65
N LEU A 198 4.36 18.37 -8.05
CA LEU A 198 4.35 19.73 -8.61
C LEU A 198 4.70 20.80 -7.58
N PHE A 199 4.24 20.64 -6.35
CA PHE A 199 4.59 21.54 -5.24
C PHE A 199 6.09 21.52 -4.95
N VAL A 200 6.68 20.32 -4.86
CA VAL A 200 8.13 20.18 -4.67
C VAL A 200 8.90 20.81 -5.83
N LEU A 201 8.48 20.55 -7.06
CA LEU A 201 9.11 21.14 -8.24
C LEU A 201 8.99 22.68 -8.23
N TRP A 202 7.84 23.21 -7.86
CA TRP A 202 7.61 24.65 -7.73
C TRP A 202 8.53 25.26 -6.66
N LEU A 203 8.62 24.63 -5.49
CA LEU A 203 9.47 25.08 -4.38
C LEU A 203 10.95 25.08 -4.80
N LEU A 204 11.43 24.01 -5.44
CA LEU A 204 12.79 23.93 -5.96
C LEU A 204 13.08 25.07 -6.94
N ARG A 205 12.16 25.35 -7.85
CA ARG A 205 12.31 26.45 -8.82
C ARG A 205 12.29 27.81 -8.17
N LEU A 206 11.53 27.99 -7.10
CA LEU A 206 11.52 29.23 -6.33
C LEU A 206 12.87 29.43 -5.60
N CYS A 207 13.40 28.38 -4.96
CA CYS A 207 14.70 28.43 -4.29
C CYS A 207 15.86 28.62 -5.30
N TRP A 208 15.72 28.12 -6.52
CA TRP A 208 16.76 28.20 -7.57
C TRP A 208 16.75 29.48 -8.40
N LYS A 209 16.02 30.49 -7.97
CA LYS A 209 16.15 31.87 -8.51
C LYS A 209 17.49 32.53 -8.14
N TRP A 210 18.24 31.93 -7.20
CA TRP A 210 19.62 32.33 -6.88
C TRP A 210 20.58 31.79 -7.95
N PRO A 211 21.73 32.48 -8.21
CA PRO A 211 22.58 32.21 -9.35
C PRO A 211 22.94 30.73 -9.47
N PRO A 212 22.82 30.14 -10.67
CA PRO A 212 22.99 28.69 -10.85
C PRO A 212 24.45 28.31 -10.68
N VAL A 213 24.73 27.54 -9.63
CA VAL A 213 25.99 26.82 -9.50
C VAL A 213 25.86 25.52 -10.30
N GLY A 214 26.54 25.44 -11.46
CA GLY A 214 26.61 24.21 -12.24
C GLY A 214 25.99 24.25 -13.62
N SER A 215 26.10 23.14 -14.36
CA SER A 215 25.55 23.00 -15.70
C SER A 215 24.01 22.85 -15.66
N LEU A 216 23.33 23.32 -16.73
CA LEU A 216 21.87 23.16 -16.89
C LEU A 216 21.44 21.68 -16.78
N ARG A 217 22.25 20.74 -17.26
CA ARG A 217 21.99 19.29 -17.15
C ARG A 217 22.04 18.81 -15.71
N GLY A 218 23.02 19.23 -14.94
CA GLY A 218 23.14 18.89 -13.52
C GLY A 218 21.95 19.41 -12.71
N ARG A 219 21.47 20.61 -13.01
CA ARG A 219 20.29 21.20 -12.37
C ARG A 219 19.01 20.39 -12.67
N ILE A 220 18.75 20.06 -13.94
CA ILE A 220 17.58 19.24 -14.32
C ILE A 220 17.64 17.86 -13.65
N ALA A 221 18.81 17.22 -13.63
CA ALA A 221 18.97 15.93 -12.97
C ALA A 221 18.73 16.01 -11.46
N ALA A 222 19.20 17.06 -10.79
CA ALA A 222 18.96 17.29 -9.37
C ALA A 222 17.49 17.58 -9.07
N GLU A 223 16.81 18.42 -9.86
CA GLU A 223 15.36 18.65 -9.76
C GLU A 223 14.58 17.33 -9.83
N ILE A 224 14.88 16.51 -10.83
CA ILE A 224 14.25 15.21 -11.04
C ILE A 224 14.53 14.27 -9.87
N ALA A 225 15.76 14.17 -9.42
CA ALA A 225 16.13 13.29 -8.31
C ALA A 225 15.37 13.66 -7.01
N VAL A 226 15.30 14.95 -6.67
CA VAL A 226 14.59 15.41 -5.48
C VAL A 226 13.07 15.18 -5.62
N VAL A 227 12.47 15.52 -6.76
CA VAL A 227 11.03 15.28 -6.98
C VAL A 227 10.71 13.80 -6.88
N LEU A 228 11.50 12.91 -7.51
CA LEU A 228 11.29 11.47 -7.43
C LEU A 228 11.47 10.94 -6.02
N ALA A 229 12.50 11.37 -5.29
CA ALA A 229 12.76 10.93 -3.93
C ALA A 229 11.62 11.32 -2.98
N VAL A 230 11.15 12.58 -3.04
CA VAL A 230 10.05 13.06 -2.19
C VAL A 230 8.74 12.40 -2.58
N THR A 231 8.45 12.28 -3.88
CA THR A 231 7.21 11.63 -4.36
C THR A 231 7.19 10.15 -3.98
N ALA A 232 8.29 9.42 -4.17
CA ALA A 232 8.40 8.02 -3.75
C ALA A 232 8.25 7.88 -2.23
N GLY A 233 8.93 8.73 -1.45
CA GLY A 233 8.79 8.78 0.00
C GLY A 233 7.35 9.02 0.45
N TYR A 234 6.64 9.96 -0.18
CA TYR A 234 5.22 10.21 0.09
C TYR A 234 4.34 9.00 -0.25
N VAL A 235 4.54 8.37 -1.42
CA VAL A 235 3.79 7.16 -1.82
C VAL A 235 4.01 6.00 -0.83
N LEU A 236 5.24 5.79 -0.38
CA LEU A 236 5.57 4.76 0.62
C LEU A 236 4.92 5.06 1.97
N LEU A 237 4.98 6.31 2.44
CA LEU A 237 4.29 6.74 3.68
C LEU A 237 2.77 6.61 3.57
N ALA A 238 2.21 6.81 2.37
CA ALA A 238 0.81 6.62 2.07
C ALA A 238 0.35 5.14 2.01
N GLY A 239 1.27 4.20 2.21
CA GLY A 239 0.99 2.76 2.17
C GLY A 239 0.97 2.17 0.77
N ALA A 240 1.64 2.80 -0.20
CA ALA A 240 1.86 2.32 -1.57
C ALA A 240 0.58 1.81 -2.26
N SER A 241 -0.54 2.54 -2.11
CA SER A 241 -1.80 2.16 -2.73
C SER A 241 -1.68 2.10 -4.26
N LEU A 242 -2.43 1.21 -4.93
CA LEU A 242 -2.38 1.07 -6.39
C LEU A 242 -2.56 2.40 -7.16
N PRO A 243 -3.49 3.31 -6.78
CA PRO A 243 -3.59 4.62 -7.42
C PRO A 243 -2.33 5.49 -7.27
N ALA A 244 -1.69 5.44 -6.10
CA ALA A 244 -0.47 6.21 -5.83
C ALA A 244 0.72 5.63 -6.61
N LEU A 245 0.87 4.31 -6.68
CA LEU A 245 1.91 3.64 -7.47
C LEU A 245 1.81 3.93 -8.96
N ARG A 246 0.58 3.99 -9.52
CA ARG A 246 0.37 4.37 -10.92
C ARG A 246 0.87 5.77 -11.21
N THR A 247 0.51 6.71 -10.35
CA THR A 247 0.96 8.10 -10.52
C THR A 247 2.47 8.20 -10.37
N LEU A 248 3.07 7.50 -9.44
CA LEU A 248 4.53 7.42 -9.31
C LEU A 248 5.18 6.87 -10.58
N ALA A 249 4.63 5.80 -11.17
CA ALA A 249 5.12 5.24 -12.43
C ALA A 249 5.06 6.27 -13.58
N MET A 250 3.97 7.03 -13.68
CA MET A 250 3.86 8.11 -14.67
C MET A 250 4.88 9.23 -14.42
N VAL A 251 5.09 9.65 -13.17
CA VAL A 251 6.08 10.66 -12.80
C VAL A 251 7.48 10.18 -13.15
N VAL A 252 7.81 8.91 -12.89
CA VAL A 252 9.10 8.29 -13.27
C VAL A 252 9.28 8.30 -14.78
N LEU A 253 8.28 7.89 -15.55
CA LEU A 253 8.36 7.89 -17.02
C LEU A 253 8.56 9.30 -17.60
N VAL A 254 7.83 10.29 -17.08
CA VAL A 254 8.01 11.69 -17.48
C VAL A 254 9.43 12.19 -17.11
N ALA A 255 9.94 11.79 -15.96
CA ALA A 255 11.29 12.12 -15.52
C ALA A 255 12.35 11.51 -16.46
N ILE A 256 12.19 10.24 -16.83
CA ILE A 256 13.07 9.56 -17.80
C ILE A 256 13.03 10.26 -19.17
N GLN A 257 11.84 10.60 -19.67
CA GLN A 257 11.68 11.31 -20.95
C GLN A 257 12.42 12.67 -20.93
N ARG A 258 12.32 13.41 -19.84
CA ARG A 258 13.05 14.67 -19.65
C ARG A 258 14.56 14.49 -19.64
N LEU A 259 15.07 13.44 -18.95
CA LEU A 259 16.50 13.13 -18.93
C LEU A 259 17.03 12.74 -20.31
N LEU A 260 16.27 11.92 -21.03
CA LEU A 260 16.60 11.47 -22.39
C LEU A 260 16.32 12.53 -23.46
N ARG A 261 15.72 13.67 -23.09
CA ARG A 261 15.27 14.73 -24.02
C ARG A 261 14.37 14.20 -25.15
N ARG A 262 13.57 13.18 -24.85
CA ARG A 262 12.59 12.59 -25.77
C ARG A 262 11.20 12.87 -25.23
N ALA A 263 10.36 13.52 -26.03
CA ALA A 263 8.95 13.70 -25.71
C ALA A 263 8.17 12.54 -26.34
N LEU A 264 7.64 11.65 -25.50
CA LEU A 264 6.69 10.66 -25.97
C LEU A 264 5.28 11.26 -25.89
N PRO A 265 4.39 10.90 -26.81
CA PRO A 265 2.97 11.26 -26.70
C PRO A 265 2.39 10.78 -25.36
N LEU A 266 1.47 11.53 -24.80
CA LEU A 266 0.88 11.22 -23.48
C LEU A 266 0.18 9.85 -23.45
N HIS A 267 -0.48 9.47 -24.54
CA HIS A 267 -1.14 8.15 -24.65
C HIS A 267 -0.10 7.00 -24.61
N LEU A 268 1.08 7.16 -25.21
CA LEU A 268 2.14 6.17 -25.13
C LEU A 268 2.76 6.12 -23.72
N THR A 269 2.91 7.27 -23.06
CA THR A 269 3.37 7.34 -21.66
C THR A 269 2.38 6.61 -20.74
N LEU A 270 1.07 6.78 -20.96
CA LEU A 270 0.02 6.09 -20.23
C LEU A 270 0.07 4.57 -20.47
N ALA A 271 0.23 4.14 -21.73
CA ALA A 271 0.35 2.72 -22.07
C ALA A 271 1.59 2.07 -21.47
N LEU A 272 2.73 2.76 -21.49
CA LEU A 272 3.97 2.29 -20.85
C LEU A 272 3.84 2.20 -19.33
N ALA A 273 3.13 3.14 -18.69
CA ALA A 273 2.83 3.07 -17.27
C ALA A 273 1.96 1.85 -16.93
N ALA A 274 0.94 1.58 -17.75
CA ALA A 274 0.09 0.39 -17.60
C ALA A 274 0.92 -0.90 -17.74
N ALA A 275 1.75 -0.99 -18.80
CA ALA A 275 2.61 -2.14 -19.04
C ALA A 275 3.60 -2.37 -17.90
N LEU A 276 4.23 -1.31 -17.38
CA LEU A 276 5.17 -1.38 -16.26
C LEU A 276 4.50 -1.90 -14.98
N LEU A 277 3.30 -1.42 -14.68
CA LEU A 277 2.53 -1.87 -13.51
C LEU A 277 2.08 -3.32 -13.66
N CYS A 278 1.61 -3.74 -14.85
CA CYS A 278 1.24 -5.12 -15.12
C CYS A 278 2.45 -6.06 -15.05
N ALA A 279 3.62 -5.61 -15.47
CA ALA A 279 4.86 -6.37 -15.34
C ALA A 279 5.31 -6.53 -13.87
N ALA A 280 5.11 -5.48 -13.05
CA ALA A 280 5.43 -5.51 -11.62
C ALA A 280 4.39 -6.30 -10.80
N ASP A 281 3.12 -6.18 -11.14
CA ASP A 281 2.01 -6.89 -10.52
C ASP A 281 0.97 -7.31 -11.57
N PRO A 282 1.03 -8.55 -12.08
CA PRO A 282 0.08 -9.06 -13.06
C PRO A 282 -1.37 -9.07 -12.57
N LEU A 283 -1.59 -9.14 -11.25
CA LEU A 283 -2.93 -9.12 -10.67
C LEU A 283 -3.55 -7.71 -10.63
N ALA A 284 -2.78 -6.66 -10.91
CA ALA A 284 -3.28 -5.29 -10.93
C ALA A 284 -4.45 -5.11 -11.92
N VAL A 285 -4.42 -5.81 -13.07
CA VAL A 285 -5.48 -5.75 -14.10
C VAL A 285 -6.83 -6.26 -13.60
N THR A 286 -6.86 -7.10 -12.59
CA THR A 286 -8.11 -7.61 -12.03
C THR A 286 -8.79 -6.59 -11.10
N SER A 287 -8.15 -5.44 -10.80
CA SER A 287 -8.72 -4.41 -9.93
C SER A 287 -9.58 -3.43 -10.72
N VAL A 288 -10.81 -3.19 -10.26
CA VAL A 288 -11.68 -2.16 -10.81
C VAL A 288 -11.00 -0.79 -10.78
N GLY A 289 -10.26 -0.49 -9.71
CA GLY A 289 -9.50 0.74 -9.57
C GLY A 289 -8.40 0.93 -10.61
N PHE A 290 -7.80 -0.14 -11.14
CA PHE A 290 -6.87 -0.08 -12.26
C PHE A 290 -7.56 0.49 -13.50
N TRP A 291 -8.65 -0.13 -13.92
CA TRP A 291 -9.40 0.28 -15.12
C TRP A 291 -9.98 1.69 -14.99
N LEU A 292 -10.64 1.99 -13.88
CA LEU A 292 -11.22 3.32 -13.67
C LEU A 292 -10.18 4.43 -13.82
N SER A 293 -8.98 4.24 -13.28
CA SER A 293 -7.94 5.29 -13.38
C SER A 293 -7.35 5.41 -14.77
N PHE A 294 -7.04 4.29 -15.45
CA PHE A 294 -6.46 4.35 -16.79
C PHE A 294 -7.47 4.84 -17.82
N VAL A 295 -8.73 4.36 -17.74
CA VAL A 295 -9.81 4.81 -18.63
C VAL A 295 -10.13 6.29 -18.40
N ALA A 296 -10.25 6.75 -17.16
CA ALA A 296 -10.49 8.17 -16.87
C ALA A 296 -9.37 9.07 -17.39
N THR A 297 -8.11 8.66 -17.22
CA THR A 297 -6.96 9.41 -17.75
C THR A 297 -6.95 9.39 -19.28
N ALA A 298 -7.21 8.25 -19.91
CA ALA A 298 -7.29 8.15 -21.37
C ALA A 298 -8.42 9.03 -21.93
N ALA A 299 -9.61 9.00 -21.31
CA ALA A 299 -10.72 9.86 -21.70
C ALA A 299 -10.37 11.36 -21.59
N LEU A 300 -9.73 11.75 -20.50
CA LEU A 300 -9.25 13.13 -20.33
C LEU A 300 -8.27 13.53 -21.42
N LEU A 301 -7.30 12.68 -21.76
CA LEU A 301 -6.34 12.94 -22.84
C LEU A 301 -7.02 13.08 -24.19
N LEU A 302 -8.01 12.24 -24.49
CA LEU A 302 -8.80 12.34 -25.74
C LEU A 302 -9.59 13.65 -25.82
N ILE A 303 -10.20 14.09 -24.71
CA ILE A 303 -10.93 15.37 -24.67
C ILE A 303 -9.98 16.55 -24.88
N LEU A 304 -8.80 16.52 -24.26
CA LEU A 304 -7.81 17.59 -24.41
C LEU A 304 -7.24 17.64 -25.85
N ASP A 305 -7.02 16.48 -26.47
CA ASP A 305 -6.52 16.39 -27.84
C ASP A 305 -7.61 16.88 -28.85
N ALA A 306 -8.85 16.46 -28.67
CA ALA A 306 -9.97 16.95 -29.47
C ALA A 306 -10.19 18.46 -29.30
N GLY A 307 -10.02 19.02 -28.11
CA GLY A 307 -10.12 20.44 -27.82
C GLY A 307 -8.96 21.27 -28.41
N SER A 308 -7.80 20.70 -28.65
CA SER A 308 -6.69 21.38 -29.30
C SER A 308 -6.90 21.57 -30.81
N GLY A 309 -7.65 20.68 -31.46
CA GLY A 309 -8.04 20.77 -32.86
C GLY A 309 -9.09 21.87 -33.16
N TRP A 310 -9.74 22.41 -32.14
CA TRP A 310 -10.71 23.54 -32.31
C TRP A 310 -10.05 24.92 -32.30
N ARG A 311 -8.73 25.03 -32.12
CA ARG A 311 -7.97 26.28 -32.10
C ARG A 311 -7.03 26.46 -33.29
N ALA A 312 -7.11 25.58 -34.30
CA ALA A 312 -6.50 25.72 -35.63
C ALA A 312 -7.59 26.11 -36.64
#